data_75589ad633f34bd32d75ac8642c3d847
#
_entry.id   75589ad633f34bd32d75ac8642c3d847
#
_cell.length_a   1.000
_cell.length_b   1.000
_cell.length_c   1.000
_cell.angle_alpha   90.00
_cell.angle_beta   90.00
_cell.angle_gamma   90.00
#
_symmetry.space_group_name_H-M   'P 1'
#
loop_
_entity.id
_entity.type
_entity.pdbx_description
1 polymer ?
#
loop_
_entity_poly.entity_id
_entity_poly.type
_entity_poly.pdbx_seq_one_letter_code
_entity_poly.pdbx_strand_id
1 'polypeptide(L)'
;MTQQNKPLQIPAQKFIEAEACWNLQQLYADLTAAKQEYAISRNQQLTPLEKTYLRGLLCNYSPQEIAAALHRKCTGIRVDLSRGLYRYIEVLTLQQPKDWKEVPSMLEIYGYKQKSSPETLHSTLINSAQTLQSPIENRTEWGLAVDTSIFYGRTTELANLRQWILQENSRLVAILGMGGIGKTALASKLRNMIKDQFECLIWIDLSHAPLLADTLVNLIECLSDRPLSDVEKLRLFSHHKKNFFQEPLEFSLDSLIASTNVIEPTIIAEAIQRLIHCLQKHRCLIILDGWEAVFCTGQLTGNYRKGYEAYGELLKQVGELQHQSCLVLTSCEKPKEIAALEGQNQSVRSLKLGSLGQATVEIFKNKGLSEESQYSELIEAYSGNPLALKIVTTTINDMFGGSIANVLRNGPLLGDYSDTLSRQFHRLSALEIQLLHSMAKEVKPVGYENLYSNIQQDRDSELLKALESLLRRSLIETVQAESETLFALQPAVKKYLMSVARLPKI
;
A
#
# COMPACT_ATOMS: atom_id res chain seq x y z
N MET A 1 -21.24 52.99 -19.70
CA MET A 1 -21.94 52.15 -18.66
C MET A 1 -20.89 51.24 -18.06
N THR A 2 -20.34 51.69 -16.95
CA THR A 2 -19.28 51.04 -16.15
C THR A 2 -19.92 50.02 -15.23
N GLN A 3 -19.64 48.74 -15.45
CA GLN A 3 -20.01 47.67 -14.49
C GLN A 3 -19.05 47.72 -13.31
N GLN A 4 -19.59 48.13 -12.18
CA GLN A 4 -18.93 48.06 -10.87
C GLN A 4 -18.73 46.59 -10.47
N ASN A 5 -17.46 46.20 -10.31
CA ASN A 5 -17.07 44.95 -9.63
C ASN A 5 -17.52 45.02 -8.17
N LYS A 6 -18.59 44.27 -7.81
CA LYS A 6 -18.91 43.95 -6.42
C LYS A 6 -17.80 43.07 -5.85
N PRO A 7 -17.24 43.38 -4.66
CA PRO A 7 -16.33 42.47 -3.98
C PRO A 7 -17.10 41.20 -3.58
N LEU A 8 -16.61 40.03 -4.02
CA LEU A 8 -17.10 38.72 -3.60
C LEU A 8 -16.95 38.60 -2.09
N GLN A 9 -18.08 38.54 -1.37
CA GLN A 9 -18.12 38.17 0.03
C GLN A 9 -17.61 36.72 0.15
N ILE A 10 -16.40 36.56 0.70
CA ILE A 10 -15.84 35.27 1.02
C ILE A 10 -16.56 34.77 2.28
N PRO A 11 -17.22 33.59 2.28
CA PRO A 11 -17.86 33.11 3.50
C PRO A 11 -16.78 32.79 4.54
N ALA A 12 -16.73 33.58 5.60
CA ALA A 12 -15.81 33.43 6.72
C ALA A 12 -16.01 32.12 7.51
N GLN A 13 -16.96 31.28 7.13
CA GLN A 13 -17.45 30.13 7.88
C GLN A 13 -17.25 28.75 7.21
N LYS A 14 -16.33 28.60 6.22
CA LYS A 14 -16.03 27.27 5.65
C LYS A 14 -14.82 26.64 6.31
N PHE A 15 -14.87 25.31 6.51
CA PHE A 15 -13.84 24.48 7.14
C PHE A 15 -13.57 24.87 8.60
N ILE A 16 -14.65 25.06 9.39
CA ILE A 16 -14.61 25.45 10.81
C ILE A 16 -14.02 24.33 11.65
N GLU A 17 -14.12 23.07 11.20
CA GLU A 17 -13.59 21.89 11.88
C GLU A 17 -12.08 22.01 12.15
N ALA A 18 -11.35 22.78 11.35
CA ALA A 18 -9.95 23.08 11.58
C ALA A 18 -9.71 23.77 12.94
N GLU A 19 -10.65 24.58 13.44
CA GLU A 19 -10.52 25.31 14.71
C GLU A 19 -10.53 24.37 15.93
N ALA A 20 -11.21 23.24 15.81
CA ALA A 20 -11.30 22.25 16.88
C ALA A 20 -10.00 21.42 17.05
N CYS A 21 -9.23 21.26 15.98
CA CYS A 21 -8.08 20.37 15.95
C CYS A 21 -6.73 21.11 15.86
N TRP A 22 -6.72 22.39 15.48
CA TRP A 22 -5.50 23.13 15.17
C TRP A 22 -5.42 24.46 15.92
N ASN A 23 -4.22 24.83 16.38
CA ASN A 23 -3.95 26.16 16.92
C ASN A 23 -3.82 27.18 15.78
N LEU A 24 -4.97 27.53 15.19
CA LEU A 24 -5.01 28.40 14.03
C LEU A 24 -4.48 29.79 14.32
N GLN A 25 -4.63 30.29 15.56
CA GLN A 25 -4.15 31.60 15.93
C GLN A 25 -2.62 31.70 15.82
N GLN A 26 -1.92 30.74 16.43
CA GLN A 26 -0.47 30.66 16.35
C GLN A 26 -0.01 30.40 14.92
N LEU A 27 -0.64 29.46 14.22
CA LEU A 27 -0.29 29.09 12.84
C LEU A 27 -0.45 30.27 11.86
N TYR A 28 -1.50 31.08 12.02
CA TYR A 28 -1.69 32.27 11.19
C TYR A 28 -0.64 33.36 11.48
N ALA A 29 -0.22 33.51 12.73
CA ALA A 29 0.84 34.45 13.10
C ALA A 29 2.18 34.03 12.48
N ASP A 30 2.56 32.77 12.60
CA ASP A 30 3.84 32.26 12.15
C ASP A 30 3.92 32.21 10.61
N LEU A 31 2.83 31.80 9.92
CA LEU A 31 2.76 31.88 8.45
C LEU A 31 2.72 33.32 7.93
N THR A 32 2.21 34.27 8.72
CA THR A 32 2.28 35.69 8.37
C THR A 32 3.72 36.18 8.46
N ALA A 33 4.48 35.78 9.47
CA ALA A 33 5.91 36.08 9.60
C ALA A 33 6.71 35.47 8.43
N ALA A 34 6.45 34.20 8.10
CA ALA A 34 7.06 33.52 6.97
C ALA A 34 6.73 34.20 5.61
N LYS A 35 5.50 34.70 5.46
CA LYS A 35 5.10 35.48 4.28
C LYS A 35 5.87 36.80 4.18
N GLN A 36 6.12 37.45 5.32
CA GLN A 36 6.90 38.70 5.37
C GLN A 36 8.37 38.49 4.99
N GLU A 37 8.92 37.36 5.37
CA GLU A 37 10.29 36.98 5.00
C GLU A 37 10.41 36.65 3.51
N TYR A 38 9.40 35.99 2.92
CA TYR A 38 9.40 35.61 1.52
C TYR A 38 9.06 36.74 0.55
N ALA A 39 8.15 37.64 0.90
CA ALA A 39 7.59 38.66 -0.02
C ALA A 39 7.99 40.10 0.34
N ILE A 40 8.77 40.74 -0.49
CA ILE A 40 9.19 42.16 -0.32
C ILE A 40 8.02 43.16 -0.53
N SER A 41 6.76 42.72 -0.65
CA SER A 41 5.63 43.58 -1.00
C SER A 41 4.74 43.96 0.19
N ARG A 42 4.07 45.13 0.09
CA ARG A 42 3.41 45.90 1.13
C ARG A 42 2.20 45.28 1.86
N ASN A 43 1.68 44.12 1.45
CA ASN A 43 0.56 43.47 2.14
C ASN A 43 1.02 42.20 2.82
N GLN A 44 1.39 42.33 4.08
CA GLN A 44 2.18 41.34 4.85
C GLN A 44 1.34 40.33 5.62
N GLN A 45 0.01 40.42 5.64
CA GLN A 45 -0.86 39.50 6.35
C GLN A 45 -1.44 38.42 5.44
N LEU A 46 -1.76 37.25 6.01
CA LEU A 46 -2.52 36.21 5.30
C LEU A 46 -3.89 36.75 4.91
N THR A 47 -4.22 36.66 3.65
CA THR A 47 -5.53 37.05 3.14
C THR A 47 -6.64 36.12 3.68
N PRO A 48 -7.90 36.57 3.74
CA PRO A 48 -9.02 35.71 4.13
C PRO A 48 -9.12 34.43 3.27
N LEU A 49 -8.71 34.52 2.00
CA LEU A 49 -8.72 33.40 1.06
C LEU A 49 -7.62 32.39 1.37
N GLU A 50 -6.39 32.84 1.64
CA GLU A 50 -5.28 31.98 2.06
C GLU A 50 -5.61 31.25 3.37
N LYS A 51 -6.23 31.93 4.32
CA LYS A 51 -6.72 31.30 5.57
C LYS A 51 -7.79 30.24 5.30
N THR A 52 -8.68 30.46 4.35
CA THR A 52 -9.71 29.49 3.97
C THR A 52 -9.10 28.28 3.26
N TYR A 53 -8.13 28.48 2.36
CA TYR A 53 -7.40 27.38 1.74
C TYR A 53 -6.64 26.54 2.76
N LEU A 54 -5.93 27.20 3.67
CA LEU A 54 -5.20 26.52 4.75
C LEU A 54 -6.14 25.67 5.62
N ARG A 55 -7.28 26.20 6.05
CA ARG A 55 -8.26 25.44 6.83
C ARG A 55 -8.77 24.22 6.04
N GLY A 56 -9.05 24.37 4.75
CA GLY A 56 -9.44 23.25 3.89
C GLY A 56 -8.37 22.16 3.83
N LEU A 57 -7.09 22.52 3.67
CA LEU A 57 -5.98 21.57 3.67
C LEU A 57 -5.84 20.88 5.04
N LEU A 58 -5.96 21.62 6.14
CA LEU A 58 -5.88 21.08 7.50
C LEU A 58 -7.02 20.10 7.85
N CYS A 59 -8.16 20.22 7.15
CA CYS A 59 -9.28 19.28 7.22
C CYS A 59 -9.14 18.14 6.17
N ASN A 60 -7.97 17.97 5.53
CA ASN A 60 -7.70 16.98 4.50
C ASN A 60 -8.56 17.08 3.22
N TYR A 61 -9.08 18.27 2.90
CA TYR A 61 -9.75 18.50 1.62
C TYR A 61 -8.72 18.72 0.50
N SER A 62 -8.92 18.05 -0.62
CA SER A 62 -8.12 18.25 -1.84
C SER A 62 -8.36 19.63 -2.46
N PRO A 63 -7.44 20.18 -3.27
CA PRO A 63 -7.66 21.41 -4.01
C PRO A 63 -8.92 21.39 -4.89
N GLN A 64 -9.36 20.21 -5.34
CA GLN A 64 -10.60 20.05 -6.11
C GLN A 64 -11.84 20.22 -5.23
N GLU A 65 -11.85 19.63 -4.04
CA GLU A 65 -12.94 19.76 -3.07
C GLU A 65 -13.02 21.17 -2.50
N ILE A 66 -11.87 21.81 -2.23
CA ILE A 66 -11.81 23.23 -1.84
C ILE A 66 -12.38 24.11 -2.96
N ALA A 67 -12.04 23.81 -4.23
CA ALA A 67 -12.56 24.53 -5.40
C ALA A 67 -14.09 24.38 -5.52
N ALA A 68 -14.60 23.18 -5.38
CA ALA A 68 -16.04 22.91 -5.39
C ALA A 68 -16.75 23.65 -4.25
N ALA A 69 -16.21 23.58 -3.03
CA ALA A 69 -16.77 24.26 -1.86
C ALA A 69 -16.78 25.79 -2.00
N LEU A 70 -15.81 26.37 -2.72
CA LEU A 70 -15.68 27.82 -2.91
C LEU A 70 -16.26 28.31 -4.25
N HIS A 71 -16.84 27.42 -5.07
CA HIS A 71 -17.32 27.71 -6.43
C HIS A 71 -16.24 28.38 -7.32
N ARG A 72 -14.99 27.87 -7.23
CA ARG A 72 -13.84 28.38 -7.99
C ARG A 72 -13.26 27.32 -8.93
N LYS A 73 -12.44 27.74 -9.90
CA LYS A 73 -11.71 26.80 -10.77
C LYS A 73 -10.54 26.18 -10.02
N CYS A 74 -10.42 24.85 -10.04
CA CYS A 74 -9.36 24.11 -9.36
C CYS A 74 -7.95 24.53 -9.80
N THR A 75 -7.76 24.86 -11.10
CA THR A 75 -6.48 25.35 -11.64
C THR A 75 -6.01 26.63 -10.96
N GLY A 76 -6.93 27.57 -10.64
CA GLY A 76 -6.61 28.80 -9.93
C GLY A 76 -6.14 28.51 -8.49
N ILE A 77 -6.85 27.63 -7.77
CA ILE A 77 -6.46 27.26 -6.39
C ILE A 77 -5.10 26.57 -6.35
N ARG A 78 -4.80 25.66 -7.27
CA ARG A 78 -3.48 25.02 -7.35
C ARG A 78 -2.35 26.02 -7.56
N VAL A 79 -2.57 27.04 -8.37
CA VAL A 79 -1.59 28.13 -8.59
C VAL A 79 -1.43 28.97 -7.32
N ASP A 80 -2.53 29.34 -6.67
CA ASP A 80 -2.52 30.12 -5.42
C ASP A 80 -1.81 29.36 -4.29
N LEU A 81 -2.01 28.05 -4.18
CA LEU A 81 -1.33 27.20 -3.21
C LEU A 81 0.18 27.12 -3.50
N SER A 82 0.57 26.81 -4.73
CA SER A 82 1.97 26.59 -5.09
C SER A 82 2.82 27.87 -5.07
N ARG A 83 2.24 29.02 -5.43
CA ARG A 83 2.93 30.32 -5.43
C ARG A 83 2.84 31.08 -4.11
N GLY A 84 1.90 30.69 -3.23
CA GLY A 84 1.63 31.32 -1.96
C GLY A 84 1.86 30.39 -0.78
N LEU A 85 0.81 29.73 -0.30
CA LEU A 85 0.82 28.98 0.96
C LEU A 85 1.95 27.94 1.08
N TYR A 86 2.26 27.18 0.02
CA TYR A 86 3.33 26.20 0.08
C TYR A 86 4.72 26.86 0.29
N ARG A 87 4.92 28.05 -0.24
CA ARG A 87 6.16 28.81 -0.01
C ARG A 87 6.26 29.34 1.42
N TYR A 88 5.14 29.78 2.00
CA TYR A 88 5.15 30.22 3.39
C TYR A 88 5.35 29.05 4.35
N ILE A 89 4.79 27.87 4.04
CA ILE A 89 5.02 26.64 4.78
C ILE A 89 6.48 26.20 4.64
N GLU A 90 7.07 26.32 3.47
CA GLU A 90 8.50 26.03 3.22
C GLU A 90 9.42 26.89 4.09
N VAL A 91 9.15 28.19 4.18
CA VAL A 91 9.92 29.11 5.07
C VAL A 91 9.74 28.71 6.53
N LEU A 92 8.52 28.38 6.96
CA LEU A 92 8.19 28.02 8.33
C LEU A 92 8.79 26.66 8.75
N THR A 93 8.82 25.68 7.82
CA THR A 93 9.18 24.29 8.13
C THR A 93 10.54 23.88 7.54
N LEU A 94 11.21 24.77 6.80
CA LEU A 94 12.44 24.49 6.05
C LEU A 94 12.31 23.34 5.05
N GLN A 95 11.08 22.94 4.70
CA GLN A 95 10.75 21.89 3.75
C GLN A 95 9.61 22.32 2.85
N GLN A 96 9.76 22.15 1.54
CA GLN A 96 8.70 22.45 0.58
C GLN A 96 7.69 21.31 0.50
N PRO A 97 6.37 21.55 0.73
CA PRO A 97 5.34 20.55 0.50
C PRO A 97 5.32 20.12 -0.98
N LYS A 98 5.43 18.83 -1.26
CA LYS A 98 5.34 18.29 -2.62
C LYS A 98 3.89 18.18 -3.08
N ASP A 99 2.98 17.91 -2.15
CA ASP A 99 1.55 17.78 -2.40
C ASP A 99 0.75 18.37 -1.23
N TRP A 100 -0.52 18.67 -1.47
CA TRP A 100 -1.46 19.19 -0.48
C TRP A 100 -1.65 18.26 0.73
N LYS A 101 -1.47 16.93 0.54
CA LYS A 101 -1.57 15.90 1.59
C LYS A 101 -0.45 15.99 2.64
N GLU A 102 0.69 16.55 2.28
CA GLU A 102 1.82 16.70 3.19
C GLU A 102 1.64 17.87 4.17
N VAL A 103 0.80 18.85 3.81
CA VAL A 103 0.63 20.09 4.59
C VAL A 103 0.16 19.83 6.03
N PRO A 104 -0.89 19.02 6.29
CA PRO A 104 -1.31 18.74 7.67
C PRO A 104 -0.21 18.05 8.49
N SER A 105 0.43 17.03 7.94
CA SER A 105 1.48 16.27 8.62
C SER A 105 2.69 17.14 8.95
N MET A 106 3.11 17.99 8.03
CA MET A 106 4.22 18.92 8.25
C MET A 106 3.91 19.88 9.40
N LEU A 107 2.73 20.49 9.40
CA LEU A 107 2.33 21.45 10.44
C LEU A 107 2.04 20.78 11.78
N GLU A 108 1.63 19.51 11.79
CA GLU A 108 1.48 18.70 13.00
C GLU A 108 2.83 18.44 13.67
N ILE A 109 3.87 18.09 12.89
CA ILE A 109 5.25 17.90 13.38
C ILE A 109 5.78 19.17 14.05
N TYR A 110 5.40 20.35 13.55
CA TYR A 110 5.79 21.64 14.12
C TYR A 110 4.90 22.09 15.27
N GLY A 111 3.99 21.24 15.77
CA GLY A 111 3.24 21.43 17.01
C GLY A 111 1.98 22.29 16.88
N TYR A 112 1.50 22.55 15.65
CA TYR A 112 0.29 23.36 15.46
C TYR A 112 -1.03 22.62 15.69
N LYS A 113 -1.00 21.28 15.82
CA LYS A 113 -2.19 20.49 16.16
C LYS A 113 -2.43 20.50 17.67
N GLN A 114 -3.64 20.83 18.07
CA GLN A 114 -4.02 20.85 19.48
C GLN A 114 -4.20 19.43 19.99
N LYS A 115 -3.57 19.09 21.11
CA LYS A 115 -3.89 17.87 21.85
C LYS A 115 -5.25 18.09 22.51
N SER A 116 -6.28 17.41 22.03
CA SER A 116 -7.60 17.42 22.66
C SER A 116 -7.48 16.87 24.09
N SER A 117 -7.68 17.73 25.08
CA SER A 117 -7.84 17.32 26.48
C SER A 117 -9.19 16.61 26.65
N PRO A 118 -9.25 15.49 27.39
CA PRO A 118 -10.49 14.76 27.60
C PRO A 118 -11.26 15.30 28.80
N GLU A 119 -11.77 16.53 28.71
CA GLU A 119 -12.72 17.06 29.71
C GLU A 119 -13.72 17.99 29.02
N THR A 120 -14.82 17.44 28.55
CA THR A 120 -16.17 18.08 28.53
C THR A 120 -17.13 17.22 27.68
N LEU A 121 -17.57 16.07 28.17
CA LEU A 121 -18.83 15.40 27.74
C LEU A 121 -19.24 14.36 28.82
N HIS A 122 -19.33 14.80 30.07
CA HIS A 122 -20.06 14.06 31.09
C HIS A 122 -21.28 14.87 31.48
N SER A 123 -22.38 14.61 30.89
CA SER A 123 -23.74 14.66 31.47
C SER A 123 -24.78 14.59 30.36
N THR A 124 -25.35 13.45 30.15
CA THR A 124 -26.78 13.19 29.96
C THR A 124 -26.94 11.77 29.38
N LEU A 125 -27.62 10.98 30.16
CA LEU A 125 -28.38 9.76 29.84
C LEU A 125 -27.91 8.50 30.60
N ILE A 126 -28.32 8.47 31.86
CA ILE A 126 -28.62 7.21 32.56
C ILE A 126 -30.04 6.82 32.16
N ASN A 127 -30.21 5.67 31.56
CA ASN A 127 -31.22 4.63 31.73
C ASN A 127 -31.53 3.87 30.45
N SER A 128 -31.06 2.67 30.39
CA SER A 128 -31.89 1.45 30.19
C SER A 128 -31.01 0.27 29.83
N ALA A 129 -30.86 -0.61 30.80
CA ALA A 129 -30.20 -1.91 30.65
C ALA A 129 -31.07 -2.82 29.76
N GLN A 130 -30.48 -3.34 28.69
CA GLN A 130 -30.76 -4.69 28.19
C GLN A 130 -29.56 -5.20 27.40
N THR A 131 -29.13 -6.37 27.79
CA THR A 131 -27.98 -7.17 27.39
C THR A 131 -27.97 -7.47 25.88
N LEU A 132 -27.07 -6.81 25.13
CA LEU A 132 -26.55 -7.26 23.84
C LEU A 132 -25.08 -6.83 23.82
N GLN A 133 -24.17 -7.69 23.42
CA GLN A 133 -22.72 -7.44 23.37
C GLN A 133 -22.48 -6.06 22.74
N SER A 134 -22.01 -5.11 23.54
CA SER A 134 -21.76 -3.71 23.12
C SER A 134 -20.63 -3.66 22.11
N PRO A 135 -20.74 -2.83 21.04
CA PRO A 135 -19.59 -2.49 20.20
C PRO A 135 -18.49 -1.88 21.06
N ILE A 136 -17.24 -2.20 20.76
CA ILE A 136 -16.06 -1.68 21.45
C ILE A 136 -16.06 -0.15 21.28
N GLU A 137 -16.36 0.59 22.36
CA GLU A 137 -16.60 2.04 22.32
C GLU A 137 -15.34 2.89 22.06
N ASN A 138 -14.12 2.32 22.12
CA ASN A 138 -12.85 3.01 21.91
C ASN A 138 -12.00 2.30 20.86
N ARG A 139 -12.48 2.25 19.59
CA ARG A 139 -11.68 1.70 18.51
C ARG A 139 -10.68 2.73 17.98
N THR A 140 -9.40 2.36 17.91
CA THR A 140 -8.37 3.13 17.22
C THR A 140 -8.30 2.68 15.76
N GLU A 141 -8.57 3.59 14.80
CA GLU A 141 -8.39 3.36 13.37
C GLU A 141 -7.26 4.25 12.84
N TRP A 142 -6.29 3.65 12.14
CA TRP A 142 -5.16 4.36 11.54
C TRP A 142 -4.87 3.88 10.12
N GLY A 143 -4.61 4.80 9.20
CA GLY A 143 -4.35 4.54 7.79
C GLY A 143 -5.63 4.45 6.95
N LEU A 144 -5.46 4.64 5.63
CA LEU A 144 -6.55 4.68 4.66
C LEU A 144 -6.62 3.38 3.86
N ALA A 145 -7.73 2.66 4.00
CA ALA A 145 -8.05 1.51 3.16
C ALA A 145 -8.67 1.96 1.83
N VAL A 146 -8.45 1.17 0.78
CA VAL A 146 -9.04 1.41 -0.53
C VAL A 146 -10.57 1.26 -0.48
N ASP A 147 -11.30 2.13 -1.18
CA ASP A 147 -12.75 2.02 -1.34
C ASP A 147 -13.14 0.72 -2.04
N THR A 148 -14.07 -0.01 -1.45
CA THR A 148 -14.60 -1.29 -1.94
C THR A 148 -16.13 -1.25 -2.12
N SER A 149 -16.68 -0.08 -2.40
CA SER A 149 -18.10 0.08 -2.75
C SER A 149 -18.47 -0.75 -3.98
N ILE A 150 -17.54 -0.83 -4.95
CA ILE A 150 -17.64 -1.72 -6.11
C ILE A 150 -16.63 -2.87 -5.94
N PHE A 151 -17.15 -4.05 -5.59
CA PHE A 151 -16.35 -5.24 -5.34
C PHE A 151 -17.04 -6.48 -5.95
N TYR A 152 -16.32 -7.27 -6.71
CA TYR A 152 -16.86 -8.41 -7.45
C TYR A 152 -16.38 -9.74 -6.90
N GLY A 153 -17.27 -10.68 -6.67
CA GLY A 153 -16.99 -12.05 -6.29
C GLY A 153 -16.18 -12.20 -5.00
N ARG A 154 -15.22 -13.14 -4.98
CA ARG A 154 -14.31 -13.43 -3.87
C ARG A 154 -15.01 -13.87 -2.57
N THR A 155 -16.23 -14.40 -2.68
CA THR A 155 -17.02 -14.81 -1.51
C THR A 155 -16.36 -15.95 -0.74
N THR A 156 -15.79 -16.93 -1.44
CA THR A 156 -15.09 -18.08 -0.85
C THR A 156 -13.80 -17.62 -0.17
N GLU A 157 -13.02 -16.77 -0.84
CA GLU A 157 -11.78 -16.23 -0.30
C GLU A 157 -12.03 -15.38 0.96
N LEU A 158 -13.06 -14.54 0.95
CA LEU A 158 -13.47 -13.77 2.14
C LEU A 158 -13.94 -14.68 3.28
N ALA A 159 -14.70 -15.73 2.98
CA ALA A 159 -15.15 -16.70 3.98
C ALA A 159 -13.96 -17.42 4.63
N ASN A 160 -13.01 -17.89 3.82
CA ASN A 160 -11.79 -18.55 4.30
C ASN A 160 -10.95 -17.61 5.19
N LEU A 161 -10.69 -16.38 4.72
CA LEU A 161 -9.93 -15.39 5.50
C LEU A 161 -10.61 -15.07 6.82
N ARG A 162 -11.93 -14.90 6.81
CA ARG A 162 -12.72 -14.66 8.02
C ARG A 162 -12.61 -15.84 8.99
N GLN A 163 -12.74 -17.07 8.49
CA GLN A 163 -12.60 -18.29 9.30
C GLN A 163 -11.21 -18.35 9.94
N TRP A 164 -10.15 -18.20 9.16
CA TRP A 164 -8.76 -18.24 9.65
C TRP A 164 -8.51 -17.22 10.76
N ILE A 165 -8.98 -15.98 10.55
CA ILE A 165 -8.70 -14.88 11.48
C ILE A 165 -9.56 -14.92 12.73
N LEU A 166 -10.86 -15.21 12.59
CA LEU A 166 -11.80 -15.11 13.72
C LEU A 166 -12.01 -16.44 14.47
N GLN A 167 -11.92 -17.57 13.79
CA GLN A 167 -12.21 -18.88 14.37
C GLN A 167 -10.93 -19.67 14.67
N GLU A 168 -9.97 -19.70 13.73
CA GLU A 168 -8.71 -20.41 13.87
C GLU A 168 -7.61 -19.56 14.53
N ASN A 169 -7.89 -18.27 14.82
CA ASN A 169 -6.97 -17.33 15.46
C ASN A 169 -5.61 -17.25 14.75
N SER A 170 -5.62 -17.23 13.41
CA SER A 170 -4.40 -17.04 12.63
C SER A 170 -3.76 -15.69 12.96
N ARG A 171 -2.47 -15.72 13.30
CA ARG A 171 -1.69 -14.54 13.68
C ARG A 171 -1.08 -13.81 12.51
N LEU A 172 -0.79 -14.55 11.43
CA LEU A 172 -0.17 -14.01 10.23
C LEU A 172 -0.84 -14.60 8.99
N VAL A 173 -1.38 -13.73 8.13
CA VAL A 173 -2.07 -14.13 6.89
C VAL A 173 -1.47 -13.39 5.70
N ALA A 174 -1.04 -14.12 4.68
CA ALA A 174 -0.54 -13.54 3.44
C ALA A 174 -1.58 -13.67 2.31
N ILE A 175 -1.96 -12.55 1.69
CA ILE A 175 -2.78 -12.52 0.48
C ILE A 175 -1.84 -12.32 -0.72
N LEU A 176 -1.69 -13.35 -1.53
CA LEU A 176 -0.69 -13.45 -2.58
C LEU A 176 -1.33 -13.49 -3.97
N GLY A 177 -0.59 -13.11 -4.99
CA GLY A 177 -1.03 -13.22 -6.40
C GLY A 177 -0.48 -12.13 -7.29
N MET A 178 -0.75 -12.22 -8.58
CA MET A 178 -0.27 -11.28 -9.59
C MET A 178 -0.72 -9.83 -9.33
N GLY A 179 -0.01 -8.90 -9.97
CA GLY A 179 -0.42 -7.50 -10.04
C GLY A 179 -1.81 -7.34 -10.66
N GLY A 180 -2.66 -6.52 -10.05
CA GLY A 180 -4.02 -6.28 -10.55
C GLY A 180 -5.05 -7.37 -10.23
N ILE A 181 -4.69 -8.46 -9.53
CA ILE A 181 -5.61 -9.58 -9.21
C ILE A 181 -6.63 -9.23 -8.10
N GLY A 182 -6.44 -8.09 -7.41
CA GLY A 182 -7.39 -7.60 -6.40
C GLY A 182 -7.00 -7.85 -4.94
N LYS A 183 -5.71 -8.07 -4.62
CA LYS A 183 -5.21 -8.31 -3.25
C LYS A 183 -5.60 -7.20 -2.26
N THR A 184 -5.25 -5.96 -2.60
CA THR A 184 -5.55 -4.77 -1.80
C THR A 184 -7.05 -4.57 -1.59
N ALA A 185 -7.85 -4.76 -2.66
CA ALA A 185 -9.31 -4.67 -2.58
C ALA A 185 -9.91 -5.76 -1.68
N LEU A 186 -9.37 -7.00 -1.74
CA LEU A 186 -9.80 -8.10 -0.87
C LEU A 186 -9.47 -7.82 0.60
N ALA A 187 -8.25 -7.34 0.88
CA ALA A 187 -7.83 -6.97 2.24
C ALA A 187 -8.70 -5.83 2.80
N SER A 188 -9.03 -4.81 1.98
CA SER A 188 -9.92 -3.72 2.37
C SER A 188 -11.35 -4.21 2.65
N LYS A 189 -11.89 -5.08 1.79
CA LYS A 189 -13.22 -5.67 2.01
C LYS A 189 -13.27 -6.53 3.26
N LEU A 190 -12.25 -7.36 3.47
CA LEU A 190 -12.08 -8.16 4.68
C LEU A 190 -12.05 -7.29 5.94
N ARG A 191 -11.21 -6.23 5.96
CA ARG A 191 -11.14 -5.27 7.07
C ARG A 191 -12.51 -4.74 7.42
N ASN A 192 -13.28 -4.28 6.43
CA ASN A 192 -14.60 -3.72 6.63
C ASN A 192 -15.62 -4.75 7.18
N MET A 193 -15.45 -6.04 6.83
CA MET A 193 -16.33 -7.12 7.30
C MET A 193 -16.06 -7.56 8.75
N ILE A 194 -14.80 -7.48 9.20
CA ILE A 194 -14.39 -8.02 10.51
C ILE A 194 -13.98 -6.94 11.51
N LYS A 195 -14.03 -5.67 11.12
CA LYS A 195 -13.58 -4.52 11.93
C LYS A 195 -14.12 -4.49 13.35
N ASP A 196 -15.38 -4.94 13.56
CA ASP A 196 -16.05 -4.90 14.87
C ASP A 196 -15.53 -5.96 15.86
N GLN A 197 -14.62 -6.82 15.41
CA GLN A 197 -14.00 -7.87 16.22
C GLN A 197 -12.62 -7.45 16.76
N PHE A 198 -12.15 -6.23 16.48
CA PHE A 198 -10.82 -5.74 16.83
C PHE A 198 -10.90 -4.39 17.53
N GLU A 199 -10.04 -4.19 18.54
CA GLU A 199 -9.87 -2.93 19.25
C GLU A 199 -9.11 -1.90 18.40
N CYS A 200 -8.12 -2.37 17.64
CA CYS A 200 -7.28 -1.52 16.80
C CYS A 200 -7.26 -2.02 15.35
N LEU A 201 -7.43 -1.09 14.41
CA LEU A 201 -7.37 -1.35 12.97
C LEU A 201 -6.31 -0.48 12.34
N ILE A 202 -5.24 -1.08 11.84
CA ILE A 202 -4.11 -0.34 11.28
C ILE A 202 -3.89 -0.78 9.83
N TRP A 203 -3.77 0.20 8.92
CA TRP A 203 -3.41 -0.01 7.52
C TRP A 203 -2.13 0.74 7.18
N ILE A 204 -1.10 0.04 6.72
CA ILE A 204 0.17 0.63 6.28
C ILE A 204 0.41 0.25 4.83
N ASP A 205 0.61 1.26 3.99
CA ASP A 205 1.05 1.10 2.60
C ASP A 205 2.59 1.02 2.57
N LEU A 206 3.09 -0.14 2.14
CA LEU A 206 4.53 -0.39 1.99
C LEU A 206 5.04 -0.09 0.58
N SER A 207 4.22 0.40 -0.35
CA SER A 207 4.61 0.60 -1.76
C SER A 207 5.84 1.51 -1.93
N HIS A 208 6.05 2.44 -1.00
CA HIS A 208 7.23 3.32 -0.95
C HIS A 208 8.41 2.74 -0.17
N ALA A 209 8.33 1.48 0.24
CA ALA A 209 9.34 0.80 1.03
C ALA A 209 9.80 1.63 2.25
N PRO A 210 8.90 1.95 3.21
CA PRO A 210 9.31 2.61 4.45
C PRO A 210 10.32 1.74 5.20
N LEU A 211 11.20 2.36 5.97
CA LEU A 211 12.11 1.62 6.83
C LEU A 211 11.32 0.93 7.96
N LEU A 212 11.78 -0.24 8.40
CA LEU A 212 11.06 -0.95 9.47
C LEU A 212 10.98 -0.12 10.76
N ALA A 213 12.01 0.69 11.06
CA ALA A 213 11.99 1.59 12.20
C ALA A 213 10.80 2.56 12.17
N ASP A 214 10.53 3.19 11.01
CA ASP A 214 9.40 4.11 10.84
C ASP A 214 8.06 3.35 11.03
N THR A 215 7.98 2.15 10.47
CA THR A 215 6.81 1.28 10.59
C THR A 215 6.56 0.88 12.05
N LEU A 216 7.62 0.49 12.78
CA LEU A 216 7.53 0.11 14.20
C LEU A 216 7.15 1.30 15.09
N VAL A 217 7.73 2.48 14.86
CA VAL A 217 7.36 3.70 15.58
C VAL A 217 5.87 3.96 15.44
N ASN A 218 5.36 3.98 14.21
CA ASN A 218 3.94 4.21 13.93
C ASN A 218 3.04 3.16 14.61
N LEU A 219 3.41 1.87 14.51
CA LEU A 219 2.64 0.78 15.15
C LEU A 219 2.63 0.90 16.68
N ILE A 220 3.79 1.12 17.29
CA ILE A 220 3.91 1.22 18.76
C ILE A 220 3.17 2.46 19.27
N GLU A 221 3.25 3.60 18.58
CA GLU A 221 2.53 4.81 18.97
C GLU A 221 1.01 4.65 18.90
N CYS A 222 0.51 3.93 17.89
CA CYS A 222 -0.92 3.64 17.78
C CYS A 222 -1.44 2.63 18.82
N LEU A 223 -0.59 1.71 19.27
CA LEU A 223 -1.01 0.54 20.07
C LEU A 223 -0.60 0.62 21.55
N SER A 224 0.36 1.47 21.89
CA SER A 224 0.93 1.50 23.25
C SER A 224 0.29 2.59 24.11
N ASP A 225 -0.11 2.23 25.33
CA ASP A 225 -0.52 3.20 26.36
C ASP A 225 0.62 4.17 26.73
N ARG A 226 1.88 3.77 26.46
CA ARG A 226 3.07 4.58 26.66
C ARG A 226 3.75 4.82 25.31
N PRO A 227 3.62 6.02 24.73
CA PRO A 227 4.33 6.36 23.48
C PRO A 227 5.86 6.25 23.65
N LEU A 228 6.55 6.09 22.53
CA LEU A 228 8.01 6.10 22.51
C LEU A 228 8.53 7.48 22.92
N SER A 229 9.51 7.53 23.80
CA SER A 229 10.22 8.78 24.12
C SER A 229 11.03 9.26 22.90
N ASP A 230 11.33 10.56 22.85
CA ASP A 230 12.12 11.12 21.73
C ASP A 230 13.51 10.45 21.62
N VAL A 231 14.09 10.03 22.75
CA VAL A 231 15.35 9.29 22.78
C VAL A 231 15.22 7.91 22.16
N GLU A 232 14.13 7.19 22.44
CA GLU A 232 13.85 5.87 21.82
C GLU A 232 13.63 6.00 20.32
N LYS A 233 12.90 7.03 19.87
CA LYS A 233 12.72 7.35 18.43
C LYS A 233 14.05 7.69 17.77
N LEU A 234 14.85 8.57 18.36
CA LEU A 234 16.16 8.94 17.83
C LEU A 234 17.11 7.74 17.73
N ARG A 235 17.08 6.81 18.67
CA ARG A 235 17.85 5.56 18.58
C ARG A 235 17.43 4.70 17.39
N LEU A 236 16.13 4.55 17.16
CA LEU A 236 15.58 3.83 16.00
C LEU A 236 15.97 4.49 14.67
N PHE A 237 15.92 5.83 14.59
CA PHE A 237 16.24 6.57 13.37
C PHE A 237 17.76 6.74 13.10
N SER A 238 18.57 6.89 14.13
CA SER A 238 20.04 7.06 13.98
C SER A 238 20.72 5.82 13.40
N HIS A 239 20.13 4.66 13.63
CA HIS A 239 20.58 3.40 13.07
C HIS A 239 20.56 3.37 11.53
N HIS A 240 19.58 4.02 10.89
CA HIS A 240 19.43 3.98 9.44
C HIS A 240 20.36 4.93 8.68
N LYS A 241 20.73 6.06 9.25
CA LYS A 241 21.64 7.01 8.58
C LYS A 241 23.03 6.43 8.35
N LYS A 242 23.53 5.56 9.23
CA LYS A 242 24.87 4.92 9.10
C LYS A 242 24.95 3.91 7.95
N ASN A 243 23.84 3.24 7.59
CA ASN A 243 23.86 2.23 6.52
C ASN A 243 23.74 2.80 5.10
N PHE A 244 23.38 4.08 4.95
CA PHE A 244 23.20 4.74 3.65
C PHE A 244 24.33 5.65 3.22
N PHE A 245 25.17 6.14 4.14
CA PHE A 245 26.28 7.05 3.83
C PHE A 245 27.62 6.38 4.11
N GLN A 246 28.23 5.79 3.08
CA GLN A 246 29.64 5.45 3.04
C GLN A 246 30.43 6.67 2.54
N GLU A 247 30.47 7.76 3.30
CA GLU A 247 31.48 8.80 3.16
C GLU A 247 31.86 9.34 4.54
N PRO A 248 33.16 9.57 4.81
CA PRO A 248 33.63 9.98 6.12
C PRO A 248 33.40 11.47 6.32
N LEU A 249 32.46 11.84 7.18
CA LEU A 249 32.44 13.19 7.77
C LEU A 249 33.16 13.12 9.12
N GLU A 250 34.39 13.60 9.12
CA GLU A 250 35.16 13.90 10.32
C GLU A 250 34.39 14.93 11.16
N PHE A 251 33.79 14.49 12.28
CA PHE A 251 33.64 15.32 13.47
C PHE A 251 33.36 14.46 14.71
N SER A 252 34.11 14.72 15.75
CA SER A 252 34.35 14.17 17.06
C SER A 252 33.19 13.72 17.97
N LEU A 253 32.14 13.11 17.43
CA LEU A 253 31.17 12.32 18.20
C LEU A 253 31.54 10.83 18.29
N ASP A 254 32.63 10.43 17.62
CA ASP A 254 33.03 9.03 17.45
C ASP A 254 33.59 8.38 18.74
N SER A 255 33.99 9.15 19.73
CA SER A 255 34.48 8.58 20.99
C SER A 255 33.36 8.06 21.90
N LEU A 256 32.14 8.55 21.77
CA LEU A 256 30.98 8.07 22.53
C LEU A 256 30.26 6.91 21.78
N ILE A 257 30.49 6.78 20.47
CA ILE A 257 29.82 5.80 19.61
C ILE A 257 30.68 4.55 19.37
N ALA A 258 32.00 4.62 19.56
CA ALA A 258 32.93 3.50 19.38
C ALA A 258 32.75 2.34 20.38
N SER A 259 32.03 2.57 21.49
CA SER A 259 31.66 1.52 22.44
C SER A 259 30.33 0.81 22.12
N THR A 260 29.66 1.15 21.00
CA THR A 260 28.30 0.67 20.68
C THR A 260 28.19 -0.25 19.47
N ASN A 261 29.32 -0.78 18.97
CA ASN A 261 29.34 -1.65 17.77
C ASN A 261 28.64 -3.03 17.95
N VAL A 262 28.13 -3.35 19.14
CA VAL A 262 27.40 -4.61 19.45
C VAL A 262 25.88 -4.38 19.63
N ILE A 263 25.40 -3.13 19.61
CA ILE A 263 24.04 -2.76 20.03
C ILE A 263 23.03 -2.70 18.88
N GLU A 264 23.47 -2.75 17.63
CA GLU A 264 22.65 -2.40 16.45
C GLU A 264 21.49 -3.36 16.12
N PRO A 265 21.61 -4.69 16.14
CA PRO A 265 20.47 -5.59 15.99
C PRO A 265 19.51 -5.54 17.17
N THR A 266 19.97 -5.14 18.34
CA THR A 266 19.24 -5.16 19.61
C THR A 266 18.09 -4.16 19.61
N ILE A 267 18.26 -2.95 19.06
CA ILE A 267 17.27 -1.86 19.11
C ILE A 267 16.00 -2.21 18.29
N ILE A 268 16.19 -2.73 17.08
CA ILE A 268 15.07 -3.18 16.23
C ILE A 268 14.38 -4.40 16.87
N ALA A 269 15.17 -5.33 17.43
CA ALA A 269 14.63 -6.50 18.13
C ALA A 269 13.82 -6.09 19.36
N GLU A 270 14.29 -5.13 20.16
CA GLU A 270 13.54 -4.56 21.29
C GLU A 270 12.25 -3.89 20.86
N ALA A 271 12.26 -3.14 19.76
CA ALA A 271 11.07 -2.51 19.20
C ALA A 271 10.05 -3.56 18.69
N ILE A 272 10.50 -4.64 18.04
CA ILE A 272 9.63 -5.75 17.65
C ILE A 272 9.04 -6.42 18.89
N GLN A 273 9.85 -6.71 19.93
CA GLN A 273 9.35 -7.28 21.18
C GLN A 273 8.28 -6.39 21.85
N ARG A 274 8.50 -5.07 21.83
CA ARG A 274 7.50 -4.14 22.34
C ARG A 274 6.21 -4.16 21.53
N LEU A 275 6.30 -4.24 20.19
CA LEU A 275 5.13 -4.43 19.34
C LEU A 275 4.40 -5.74 19.69
N ILE A 276 5.11 -6.86 19.82
CA ILE A 276 4.51 -8.14 20.22
C ILE A 276 3.76 -8.02 21.55
N HIS A 277 4.35 -7.31 22.53
CA HIS A 277 3.67 -7.07 23.81
C HIS A 277 2.37 -6.26 23.64
N CYS A 278 2.34 -5.26 22.75
CA CYS A 278 1.08 -4.57 22.41
C CYS A 278 0.06 -5.51 21.77
N LEU A 279 0.49 -6.39 20.85
CA LEU A 279 -0.37 -7.39 20.19
C LEU A 279 -0.91 -8.46 21.15
N GLN A 280 -0.23 -8.69 22.27
CA GLN A 280 -0.71 -9.57 23.36
C GLN A 280 -1.76 -8.90 24.23
N LYS A 281 -1.62 -7.59 24.47
CA LYS A 281 -2.55 -6.80 25.29
C LYS A 281 -3.85 -6.48 24.54
N HIS A 282 -3.75 -6.10 23.29
CA HIS A 282 -4.86 -5.61 22.47
C HIS A 282 -5.13 -6.55 21.31
N ARG A 283 -6.39 -6.71 20.96
CA ARG A 283 -6.77 -7.46 19.76
C ARG A 283 -6.75 -6.53 18.54
N CYS A 284 -5.65 -6.60 17.77
CA CYS A 284 -5.37 -5.70 16.66
C CYS A 284 -5.47 -6.42 15.31
N LEU A 285 -5.98 -5.73 14.29
CA LEU A 285 -5.85 -6.11 12.89
C LEU A 285 -4.92 -5.13 12.20
N ILE A 286 -3.74 -5.62 11.80
CA ILE A 286 -2.73 -4.84 11.08
C ILE A 286 -2.68 -5.32 9.64
N ILE A 287 -2.83 -4.40 8.68
CA ILE A 287 -2.72 -4.70 7.26
C ILE A 287 -1.50 -3.98 6.69
N LEU A 288 -0.56 -4.75 6.13
CA LEU A 288 0.64 -4.28 5.45
C LEU A 288 0.48 -4.53 3.95
N ASP A 289 0.16 -3.47 3.20
CA ASP A 289 -0.17 -3.58 1.78
C ASP A 289 1.07 -3.31 0.90
N GLY A 290 1.35 -4.20 -0.07
CA GLY A 290 2.45 -4.04 -1.00
C GLY A 290 3.81 -4.51 -0.47
N TRP A 291 3.84 -5.62 0.26
CA TRP A 291 5.05 -6.17 0.89
C TRP A 291 6.22 -6.40 -0.07
N GLU A 292 5.96 -6.70 -1.34
CA GLU A 292 7.02 -6.87 -2.34
C GLU A 292 7.95 -5.68 -2.45
N ALA A 293 7.54 -4.49 -2.05
CA ALA A 293 8.36 -3.29 -2.11
C ALA A 293 9.63 -3.35 -1.24
N VAL A 294 9.65 -4.16 -0.18
CA VAL A 294 10.82 -4.33 0.69
C VAL A 294 11.83 -5.37 0.19
N PHE A 295 11.50 -6.11 -0.89
CA PHE A 295 12.40 -7.07 -1.50
C PHE A 295 13.30 -6.46 -2.57
N CYS A 296 14.48 -7.06 -2.79
CA CYS A 296 15.38 -6.74 -3.89
C CYS A 296 14.70 -6.92 -5.25
N THR A 297 15.11 -6.09 -6.21
CA THR A 297 14.82 -6.27 -7.63
C THR A 297 15.99 -6.99 -8.30
N GLY A 298 15.73 -7.74 -9.38
CA GLY A 298 16.76 -8.46 -10.13
C GLY A 298 17.33 -9.69 -9.43
N GLN A 299 16.73 -10.15 -8.34
CA GLN A 299 17.13 -11.32 -7.56
C GLN A 299 15.96 -12.29 -7.40
N LEU A 300 16.26 -13.51 -6.97
CA LEU A 300 15.23 -14.49 -6.59
C LEU A 300 14.35 -13.95 -5.46
N THR A 301 13.09 -14.35 -5.43
CA THR A 301 12.11 -13.88 -4.42
C THR A 301 12.53 -14.20 -2.99
N GLY A 302 12.10 -13.36 -2.04
CA GLY A 302 12.38 -13.51 -0.61
C GLY A 302 13.71 -12.93 -0.16
N ASN A 303 14.48 -12.29 -1.05
CA ASN A 303 15.67 -11.52 -0.69
C ASN A 303 15.28 -10.08 -0.38
N TYR A 304 15.49 -9.66 0.87
CA TYR A 304 15.21 -8.29 1.30
C TYR A 304 16.25 -7.32 0.73
N ARG A 305 15.85 -6.06 0.53
CA ARG A 305 16.79 -4.98 0.24
C ARG A 305 17.76 -4.81 1.43
N LYS A 306 18.97 -4.35 1.16
CA LYS A 306 19.92 -4.01 2.22
C LYS A 306 19.31 -3.03 3.22
N GLY A 307 19.30 -3.39 4.50
CA GLY A 307 18.67 -2.63 5.59
C GLY A 307 17.18 -2.92 5.81
N TYR A 308 16.58 -3.85 5.05
CA TYR A 308 15.18 -4.28 5.20
C TYR A 308 15.04 -5.71 5.74
N GLU A 309 16.14 -6.39 6.07
CA GLU A 309 16.16 -7.78 6.51
C GLU A 309 15.33 -8.00 7.78
N ALA A 310 15.25 -6.99 8.62
CA ALA A 310 14.49 -7.02 9.87
C ALA A 310 12.96 -7.14 9.65
N TYR A 311 12.45 -6.84 8.45
CA TYR A 311 11.06 -7.16 8.09
C TYR A 311 10.78 -8.68 8.13
N GLY A 312 11.77 -9.50 7.75
CA GLY A 312 11.68 -10.96 7.89
C GLY A 312 11.60 -11.40 9.35
N GLU A 313 12.40 -10.78 10.23
CA GLU A 313 12.34 -11.07 11.66
C GLU A 313 10.99 -10.67 12.27
N LEU A 314 10.40 -9.54 11.84
CA LEU A 314 9.05 -9.15 12.24
C LEU A 314 8.02 -10.24 11.88
N LEU A 315 8.03 -10.74 10.62
CA LEU A 315 7.10 -11.81 10.22
C LEU A 315 7.28 -13.08 11.04
N LYS A 316 8.54 -13.47 11.29
CA LYS A 316 8.85 -14.64 12.09
C LYS A 316 8.30 -14.50 13.50
N GLN A 317 8.59 -13.42 14.20
CA GLN A 317 8.14 -13.22 15.58
C GLN A 317 6.61 -13.09 15.68
N VAL A 318 5.95 -12.38 14.76
CA VAL A 318 4.49 -12.33 14.71
C VAL A 318 3.88 -13.71 14.46
N GLY A 319 4.48 -14.52 13.58
CA GLY A 319 3.99 -15.87 13.30
C GLY A 319 4.20 -16.88 14.44
N GLU A 320 5.34 -16.83 15.11
CA GLU A 320 5.76 -17.82 16.12
C GLU A 320 5.23 -17.48 17.53
N LEU A 321 5.28 -16.20 17.94
CA LEU A 321 4.93 -15.81 19.31
C LEU A 321 3.42 -15.76 19.51
N GLN A 322 2.96 -16.13 20.71
CA GLN A 322 1.54 -16.17 21.05
C GLN A 322 0.99 -14.76 21.30
N HIS A 323 -0.07 -14.39 20.57
CA HIS A 323 -0.86 -13.18 20.77
C HIS A 323 -2.27 -13.35 20.16
N GLN A 324 -3.18 -12.39 20.43
CA GLN A 324 -4.60 -12.45 20.00
C GLN A 324 -4.90 -11.59 18.75
N SER A 325 -3.89 -10.96 18.18
CA SER A 325 -3.98 -10.05 17.06
C SER A 325 -3.70 -10.79 15.74
N CYS A 326 -4.03 -10.16 14.59
CA CYS A 326 -3.71 -10.69 13.28
C CYS A 326 -2.98 -9.63 12.43
N LEU A 327 -1.85 -10.02 11.83
CA LEU A 327 -1.18 -9.28 10.78
C LEU A 327 -1.54 -9.88 9.43
N VAL A 328 -2.11 -9.08 8.54
CA VAL A 328 -2.40 -9.44 7.15
C VAL A 328 -1.45 -8.71 6.24
N LEU A 329 -0.76 -9.40 5.35
CA LEU A 329 0.04 -8.75 4.31
C LEU A 329 -0.50 -9.05 2.92
N THR A 330 -0.35 -8.10 2.00
CA THR A 330 -0.57 -8.34 0.57
C THR A 330 0.76 -8.31 -0.18
N SER A 331 0.98 -9.23 -1.11
CA SER A 331 2.21 -9.25 -1.90
C SER A 331 2.04 -9.95 -3.26
N CYS A 332 2.83 -9.49 -4.25
CA CYS A 332 3.04 -10.23 -5.48
C CYS A 332 4.07 -11.36 -5.32
N GLU A 333 4.83 -11.35 -4.23
CA GLU A 333 5.91 -12.29 -3.95
C GLU A 333 5.73 -12.89 -2.56
N LYS A 334 5.77 -14.21 -2.45
CA LYS A 334 5.64 -14.90 -1.15
C LYS A 334 6.94 -14.77 -0.35
N PRO A 335 6.91 -14.16 0.86
CA PRO A 335 8.04 -14.14 1.78
C PRO A 335 8.49 -15.58 2.13
N LYS A 336 9.79 -15.76 2.30
CA LYS A 336 10.36 -17.07 2.71
C LYS A 336 9.92 -17.48 4.12
N GLU A 337 9.70 -16.52 5.00
CA GLU A 337 9.21 -16.74 6.36
C GLU A 337 7.79 -17.31 6.35
N ILE A 338 6.92 -16.78 5.50
CA ILE A 338 5.57 -17.35 5.31
C ILE A 338 5.67 -18.79 4.79
N ALA A 339 6.52 -19.03 3.78
CA ALA A 339 6.69 -20.38 3.23
C ALA A 339 7.21 -21.39 4.26
N ALA A 340 8.04 -20.92 5.21
CA ALA A 340 8.59 -21.79 6.27
C ALA A 340 7.60 -22.03 7.42
N LEU A 341 6.72 -21.07 7.74
CA LEU A 341 5.86 -21.10 8.93
C LEU A 341 4.43 -21.56 8.64
N GLU A 342 4.00 -21.57 7.37
CA GLU A 342 2.61 -21.92 7.03
C GLU A 342 2.32 -23.42 7.16
N GLY A 343 1.07 -23.74 7.50
CA GLY A 343 0.59 -25.12 7.58
C GLY A 343 -0.89 -25.20 7.93
N GLN A 344 -1.51 -26.38 7.74
CA GLN A 344 -2.96 -26.54 7.96
C GLN A 344 -3.41 -26.22 9.38
N ASN A 345 -2.58 -26.53 10.38
CA ASN A 345 -2.89 -26.31 11.81
C ASN A 345 -1.97 -25.26 12.43
N GLN A 346 -1.34 -24.41 11.60
CA GLN A 346 -0.44 -23.36 12.06
C GLN A 346 -1.16 -22.02 12.13
N SER A 347 -0.61 -21.12 12.94
CA SER A 347 -1.10 -19.74 13.05
C SER A 347 -0.75 -18.85 11.85
N VAL A 348 0.01 -19.39 10.90
CA VAL A 348 0.43 -18.71 9.67
C VAL A 348 -0.26 -19.36 8.48
N ARG A 349 -0.95 -18.55 7.68
CA ARG A 349 -1.71 -18.97 6.51
C ARG A 349 -1.34 -18.12 5.29
N SER A 350 -1.44 -18.70 4.10
CA SER A 350 -1.40 -17.92 2.86
C SER A 350 -2.56 -18.26 1.94
N LEU A 351 -3.09 -17.22 1.29
CA LEU A 351 -4.14 -17.32 0.27
C LEU A 351 -3.58 -16.83 -1.05
N LYS A 352 -3.43 -17.72 -2.03
CA LYS A 352 -3.05 -17.36 -3.40
C LYS A 352 -4.32 -17.02 -4.19
N LEU A 353 -4.44 -15.78 -4.66
CA LEU A 353 -5.56 -15.34 -5.50
C LEU A 353 -5.32 -15.76 -6.95
N GLY A 354 -6.26 -16.51 -7.48
CA GLY A 354 -6.35 -16.85 -8.89
C GLY A 354 -7.33 -15.98 -9.66
N SER A 355 -7.80 -16.50 -10.81
CA SER A 355 -8.87 -15.89 -11.61
C SER A 355 -10.08 -15.47 -10.78
N LEU A 356 -10.72 -14.35 -11.15
CA LEU A 356 -12.00 -13.93 -10.57
C LEU A 356 -13.16 -14.84 -11.04
N GLY A 357 -12.94 -15.69 -12.05
CA GLY A 357 -13.92 -16.61 -12.58
C GLY A 357 -15.19 -15.92 -13.11
N GLN A 358 -16.33 -16.53 -12.90
CA GLN A 358 -17.64 -16.04 -13.38
C GLN A 358 -18.02 -14.66 -12.83
N ALA A 359 -17.52 -14.25 -11.68
CA ALA A 359 -17.79 -12.90 -11.16
C ALA A 359 -17.22 -11.78 -12.06
N THR A 360 -16.34 -12.11 -13.00
CA THR A 360 -15.84 -11.20 -14.03
C THR A 360 -16.94 -10.69 -14.97
N VAL A 361 -17.99 -11.49 -15.19
CA VAL A 361 -19.15 -11.13 -16.03
C VAL A 361 -19.79 -9.82 -15.57
N GLU A 362 -19.81 -9.57 -14.25
CA GLU A 362 -20.32 -8.32 -13.70
C GLU A 362 -19.50 -7.10 -14.15
N ILE A 363 -18.17 -7.27 -14.31
CA ILE A 363 -17.31 -6.19 -14.83
C ILE A 363 -17.72 -5.84 -16.26
N PHE A 364 -17.98 -6.84 -17.10
CA PHE A 364 -18.36 -6.65 -18.50
C PHE A 364 -19.73 -5.99 -18.62
N LYS A 365 -20.71 -6.46 -17.86
CA LYS A 365 -22.05 -5.88 -17.82
C LYS A 365 -22.05 -4.42 -17.35
N ASN A 366 -21.30 -4.13 -16.30
CA ASN A 366 -21.17 -2.75 -15.79
C ASN A 366 -20.44 -1.81 -16.77
N LYS A 367 -19.64 -2.35 -17.68
CA LYS A 367 -18.98 -1.62 -18.77
C LYS A 367 -19.76 -1.62 -20.08
N GLY A 368 -20.93 -2.28 -20.15
CA GLY A 368 -21.82 -2.27 -21.31
C GLY A 368 -21.37 -3.14 -22.48
N LEU A 369 -20.56 -4.18 -22.26
CA LEU A 369 -20.25 -5.19 -23.30
C LEU A 369 -21.49 -6.07 -23.57
N SER A 370 -21.77 -6.34 -24.84
CA SER A 370 -23.00 -7.05 -25.28
C SER A 370 -22.78 -8.48 -25.76
N GLU A 371 -21.55 -8.88 -26.17
CA GLU A 371 -21.27 -10.19 -26.75
C GLU A 371 -21.04 -11.26 -25.66
N GLU A 372 -22.10 -11.63 -24.91
CA GLU A 372 -22.00 -12.54 -23.75
C GLU A 372 -21.44 -13.93 -24.09
N SER A 373 -21.65 -14.42 -25.30
CA SER A 373 -21.12 -15.72 -25.76
C SER A 373 -19.59 -15.78 -25.79
N GLN A 374 -18.92 -14.64 -25.88
CA GLN A 374 -17.45 -14.53 -25.94
C GLN A 374 -16.80 -14.19 -24.61
N TYR A 375 -17.59 -14.00 -23.55
CA TYR A 375 -17.06 -13.65 -22.24
C TYR A 375 -16.08 -14.68 -21.67
N SER A 376 -16.37 -15.98 -21.86
CA SER A 376 -15.50 -17.05 -21.35
C SER A 376 -14.13 -17.02 -22.00
N GLU A 377 -14.08 -16.80 -23.31
CA GLU A 377 -12.82 -16.71 -24.07
C GLU A 377 -12.01 -15.46 -23.65
N LEU A 378 -12.71 -14.33 -23.44
CA LEU A 378 -12.08 -13.10 -22.96
C LEU A 378 -11.51 -13.27 -21.53
N ILE A 379 -12.26 -13.94 -20.64
CA ILE A 379 -11.82 -14.25 -19.28
C ILE A 379 -10.55 -15.11 -19.30
N GLU A 380 -10.54 -16.15 -20.14
CA GLU A 380 -9.39 -17.05 -20.29
C GLU A 380 -8.16 -16.32 -20.84
N ALA A 381 -8.34 -15.49 -21.87
CA ALA A 381 -7.26 -14.73 -22.50
C ALA A 381 -6.49 -13.81 -21.53
N TYR A 382 -7.16 -13.35 -20.46
CA TYR A 382 -6.56 -12.50 -19.42
C TYR A 382 -6.45 -13.20 -18.05
N SER A 383 -6.60 -14.52 -18.02
CA SER A 383 -6.55 -15.34 -16.79
C SER A 383 -7.50 -14.86 -15.70
N GLY A 384 -8.61 -14.23 -16.09
CA GLY A 384 -9.60 -13.63 -15.17
C GLY A 384 -9.03 -12.54 -14.26
N ASN A 385 -7.95 -11.85 -14.66
CA ASN A 385 -7.37 -10.75 -13.88
C ASN A 385 -8.27 -9.50 -13.95
N PRO A 386 -8.83 -9.02 -12.81
CA PRO A 386 -9.79 -7.93 -12.80
C PRO A 386 -9.27 -6.63 -13.40
N LEU A 387 -8.02 -6.26 -13.16
CA LEU A 387 -7.42 -5.04 -13.69
C LEU A 387 -7.25 -5.14 -15.21
N ALA A 388 -6.68 -6.24 -15.69
CA ALA A 388 -6.52 -6.49 -17.13
C ALA A 388 -7.87 -6.44 -17.85
N LEU A 389 -8.90 -7.08 -17.28
CA LEU A 389 -10.24 -7.12 -17.87
C LEU A 389 -10.94 -5.76 -17.82
N LYS A 390 -10.76 -4.96 -16.78
CA LYS A 390 -11.24 -3.57 -16.76
C LYS A 390 -10.61 -2.71 -17.84
N ILE A 391 -9.29 -2.84 -18.06
CA ILE A 391 -8.55 -2.10 -19.06
C ILE A 391 -9.00 -2.52 -20.47
N VAL A 392 -8.98 -3.81 -20.76
CA VAL A 392 -9.35 -4.30 -22.10
C VAL A 392 -10.79 -4.02 -22.45
N THR A 393 -11.71 -4.10 -21.49
CA THR A 393 -13.14 -3.76 -21.72
C THR A 393 -13.32 -2.31 -22.14
N THR A 394 -12.57 -1.39 -21.52
CA THR A 394 -12.56 0.02 -21.94
C THR A 394 -12.02 0.15 -23.37
N THR A 395 -10.90 -0.51 -23.69
CA THR A 395 -10.34 -0.53 -25.05
C THR A 395 -11.30 -1.12 -26.08
N ILE A 396 -12.04 -2.20 -25.75
CA ILE A 396 -13.03 -2.81 -26.62
C ILE A 396 -14.13 -1.79 -26.97
N ASN A 397 -14.63 -1.06 -25.99
CA ASN A 397 -15.65 -0.05 -26.22
C ASN A 397 -15.13 1.13 -27.06
N ASP A 398 -13.97 1.67 -26.71
CA ASP A 398 -13.46 2.90 -27.29
C ASP A 398 -12.91 2.69 -28.71
N MET A 399 -12.26 1.54 -28.99
CA MET A 399 -11.53 1.32 -30.25
C MET A 399 -12.22 0.31 -31.17
N PHE A 400 -13.04 -0.61 -30.63
CA PHE A 400 -13.64 -1.70 -31.42
C PHE A 400 -15.18 -1.68 -31.38
N GLY A 401 -15.78 -0.58 -30.93
CA GLY A 401 -17.23 -0.41 -30.92
C GLY A 401 -17.97 -1.49 -30.10
N GLY A 402 -17.35 -2.03 -29.06
CA GLY A 402 -17.91 -3.08 -28.22
C GLY A 402 -17.70 -4.51 -28.72
N SER A 403 -17.01 -4.72 -29.87
CA SER A 403 -16.80 -6.08 -30.43
C SER A 403 -15.62 -6.80 -29.78
N ILE A 404 -15.93 -7.83 -29.00
CA ILE A 404 -14.96 -8.76 -28.40
C ILE A 404 -14.26 -9.60 -29.46
N ALA A 405 -15.00 -10.04 -30.49
CA ALA A 405 -14.45 -10.84 -31.59
C ALA A 405 -13.26 -10.18 -32.29
N ASN A 406 -13.29 -8.85 -32.45
CA ASN A 406 -12.18 -8.12 -33.08
C ASN A 406 -10.92 -8.13 -32.23
N VAL A 407 -11.04 -8.11 -30.92
CA VAL A 407 -9.91 -8.18 -29.98
C VAL A 407 -9.33 -9.61 -29.94
N LEU A 408 -10.20 -10.62 -29.82
CA LEU A 408 -9.77 -12.02 -29.72
C LEU A 408 -9.02 -12.48 -30.99
N ARG A 409 -9.45 -12.05 -32.17
CA ARG A 409 -8.78 -12.34 -33.45
C ARG A 409 -7.34 -11.82 -33.51
N ASN A 410 -7.07 -10.67 -32.92
CA ASN A 410 -5.74 -10.05 -32.88
C ASN A 410 -4.89 -10.53 -31.69
N GLY A 411 -5.45 -11.43 -30.87
CA GLY A 411 -4.89 -11.90 -29.60
C GLY A 411 -4.97 -10.82 -28.49
N PRO A 412 -4.70 -11.19 -27.22
CA PRO A 412 -4.88 -10.33 -26.07
C PRO A 412 -4.16 -8.99 -26.25
N LEU A 413 -4.88 -7.88 -26.12
CA LEU A 413 -4.32 -6.54 -26.08
C LEU A 413 -3.90 -6.25 -24.62
N LEU A 414 -2.66 -5.84 -24.42
CA LEU A 414 -2.16 -5.56 -23.07
C LEU A 414 -2.50 -4.14 -22.60
N GLY A 415 -2.45 -3.15 -23.54
CA GLY A 415 -2.70 -1.76 -23.18
C GLY A 415 -1.90 -1.33 -21.94
N ASP A 416 -2.51 -0.57 -21.07
CA ASP A 416 -1.92 -0.11 -19.80
C ASP A 416 -1.64 -1.24 -18.80
N TYR A 417 -2.20 -2.44 -19.01
CA TYR A 417 -1.85 -3.62 -18.20
C TYR A 417 -0.40 -4.05 -18.40
N SER A 418 0.21 -3.70 -19.56
CA SER A 418 1.63 -3.94 -19.84
C SER A 418 2.53 -3.29 -18.79
N ASP A 419 2.17 -2.12 -18.25
CA ASP A 419 2.95 -1.44 -17.21
C ASP A 419 2.96 -2.20 -15.89
N THR A 420 1.83 -2.86 -15.57
CA THR A 420 1.75 -3.71 -14.38
C THR A 420 2.62 -4.95 -14.53
N LEU A 421 2.63 -5.57 -15.71
CA LEU A 421 3.52 -6.69 -16.02
C LEU A 421 4.99 -6.25 -16.05
N SER A 422 5.30 -5.11 -16.68
CA SER A 422 6.65 -4.55 -16.73
C SER A 422 7.24 -4.36 -15.34
N ARG A 423 6.47 -3.80 -14.40
CA ARG A 423 6.91 -3.65 -13.00
C ARG A 423 7.22 -4.98 -12.33
N GLN A 424 6.43 -6.03 -12.60
CA GLN A 424 6.71 -7.38 -12.08
C GLN A 424 7.96 -7.99 -12.73
N PHE A 425 8.13 -7.82 -14.04
CA PHE A 425 9.29 -8.34 -14.77
C PHE A 425 10.60 -7.63 -14.39
N HIS A 426 10.57 -6.35 -14.06
CA HIS A 426 11.73 -5.60 -13.56
C HIS A 426 12.31 -6.17 -12.26
N ARG A 427 11.54 -6.98 -11.56
CA ARG A 427 11.95 -7.60 -10.30
C ARG A 427 12.66 -8.95 -10.47
N LEU A 428 12.60 -9.53 -11.67
CA LEU A 428 13.09 -10.85 -11.96
C LEU A 428 14.62 -10.89 -12.10
N SER A 429 15.21 -12.00 -11.66
CA SER A 429 16.60 -12.34 -11.95
C SER A 429 16.79 -12.72 -13.43
N ALA A 430 18.02 -12.67 -13.93
CA ALA A 430 18.33 -13.05 -15.30
C ALA A 430 17.89 -14.49 -15.62
N LEU A 431 18.06 -15.41 -14.69
CA LEU A 431 17.68 -16.82 -14.86
C LEU A 431 16.14 -16.99 -14.92
N GLU A 432 15.39 -16.27 -14.07
CA GLU A 432 13.92 -16.27 -14.13
C GLU A 432 13.42 -15.77 -15.48
N ILE A 433 14.03 -14.70 -16.03
CA ILE A 433 13.69 -14.17 -17.35
C ILE A 433 13.98 -15.20 -18.45
N GLN A 434 15.13 -15.88 -18.40
CA GLN A 434 15.48 -16.94 -19.37
C GLN A 434 14.48 -18.09 -19.33
N LEU A 435 14.09 -18.55 -18.14
CA LEU A 435 13.07 -19.58 -17.94
C LEU A 435 11.73 -19.19 -18.54
N LEU A 436 11.25 -17.99 -18.25
CA LEU A 436 9.98 -17.49 -18.79
C LEU A 436 10.01 -17.38 -20.32
N HIS A 437 11.14 -16.96 -20.91
CA HIS A 437 11.31 -16.93 -22.38
C HIS A 437 11.34 -18.32 -22.98
N SER A 438 11.98 -19.31 -22.32
CA SER A 438 11.95 -20.71 -22.75
C SER A 438 10.52 -21.24 -22.75
N MET A 439 9.80 -21.07 -21.64
CA MET A 439 8.41 -21.51 -21.52
C MET A 439 7.47 -20.80 -22.51
N ALA A 440 7.73 -19.54 -22.85
CA ALA A 440 6.87 -18.78 -23.78
C ALA A 440 6.91 -19.31 -25.22
N LYS A 441 8.00 -19.98 -25.61
CA LYS A 441 8.15 -20.63 -26.94
C LYS A 441 7.29 -21.87 -27.04
N GLU A 442 7.00 -22.53 -25.93
CA GLU A 442 6.25 -23.77 -25.90
C GLU A 442 4.73 -23.52 -25.97
N VAL A 443 4.02 -24.40 -26.67
CA VAL A 443 2.55 -24.31 -26.78
C VAL A 443 1.87 -24.96 -25.59
N LYS A 444 2.48 -26.01 -25.03
CA LYS A 444 1.96 -26.80 -23.90
C LYS A 444 2.74 -26.54 -22.63
N PRO A 445 2.19 -26.86 -21.44
CA PRO A 445 2.94 -26.88 -20.20
C PRO A 445 4.22 -27.73 -20.33
N VAL A 446 5.30 -27.32 -19.67
CA VAL A 446 6.65 -27.84 -19.83
C VAL A 446 7.10 -28.58 -18.57
N GLY A 447 7.66 -29.77 -18.71
CA GLY A 447 8.27 -30.54 -17.65
C GLY A 447 9.66 -30.00 -17.24
N TYR A 448 10.12 -30.40 -16.06
CA TYR A 448 11.41 -29.99 -15.53
C TYR A 448 12.59 -30.32 -16.43
N GLU A 449 12.64 -31.58 -16.95
CA GLU A 449 13.73 -32.08 -17.81
C GLU A 449 13.86 -31.27 -19.11
N ASN A 450 12.74 -30.85 -19.69
CA ASN A 450 12.72 -30.04 -20.90
C ASN A 450 13.27 -28.62 -20.62
N LEU A 451 12.92 -28.02 -19.45
CA LEU A 451 13.45 -26.71 -19.05
C LEU A 451 14.94 -26.78 -18.78
N TYR A 452 15.40 -27.86 -18.14
CA TYR A 452 16.81 -28.11 -17.86
C TYR A 452 17.64 -28.20 -19.14
N SER A 453 17.17 -28.99 -20.09
CA SER A 453 17.83 -29.17 -21.39
C SER A 453 17.90 -27.89 -22.22
N ASN A 454 16.88 -27.03 -22.12
CA ASN A 454 16.80 -25.78 -22.88
C ASN A 454 17.71 -24.65 -22.34
N ILE A 455 18.13 -24.71 -21.08
CA ILE A 455 18.85 -23.61 -20.44
C ILE A 455 20.36 -23.86 -20.35
N GLN A 456 20.82 -25.08 -20.61
CA GLN A 456 22.24 -25.45 -20.62
C GLN A 456 23.02 -25.00 -19.40
N GLN A 457 22.44 -25.12 -18.21
CA GLN A 457 23.14 -24.76 -16.96
C GLN A 457 23.70 -25.99 -16.26
N ASP A 458 24.94 -25.89 -15.79
CA ASP A 458 25.66 -26.96 -15.08
C ASP A 458 25.17 -27.16 -13.61
N ARG A 459 24.08 -26.49 -13.19
CA ARG A 459 23.62 -26.47 -11.79
C ARG A 459 22.12 -26.66 -11.62
N ASP A 460 21.68 -27.90 -11.42
CA ASP A 460 20.30 -28.28 -11.09
C ASP A 460 19.67 -27.44 -9.98
N SER A 461 20.45 -27.14 -8.92
CA SER A 461 19.94 -26.43 -7.76
C SER A 461 19.54 -24.97 -8.05
N GLU A 462 20.16 -24.32 -9.03
CA GLU A 462 19.82 -22.93 -9.41
C GLU A 462 18.54 -22.88 -10.23
N LEU A 463 18.33 -23.86 -11.11
CA LEU A 463 17.09 -24.00 -11.87
C LEU A 463 15.88 -24.22 -10.95
N LEU A 464 15.99 -25.15 -10.00
CA LEU A 464 14.93 -25.41 -9.01
C LEU A 464 14.58 -24.16 -8.20
N LYS A 465 15.59 -23.44 -7.70
CA LYS A 465 15.39 -22.19 -6.97
C LYS A 465 14.70 -21.13 -7.82
N ALA A 466 15.04 -21.02 -9.09
CA ALA A 466 14.42 -20.06 -9.99
C ALA A 466 12.97 -20.43 -10.33
N LEU A 467 12.66 -21.71 -10.52
CA LEU A 467 11.28 -22.20 -10.69
C LEU A 467 10.44 -21.96 -9.42
N GLU A 468 10.99 -22.28 -8.24
CA GLU A 468 10.34 -22.00 -6.97
C GLU A 468 10.07 -20.50 -6.81
N SER A 469 11.04 -19.66 -7.16
CA SER A 469 10.90 -18.21 -7.14
C SER A 469 9.77 -17.72 -8.06
N LEU A 470 9.68 -18.24 -9.28
CA LEU A 470 8.62 -17.91 -10.22
C LEU A 470 7.23 -18.35 -9.73
N LEU A 471 7.13 -19.51 -9.08
CA LEU A 471 5.89 -19.98 -8.43
C LEU A 471 5.47 -19.04 -7.28
N ARG A 472 6.44 -18.63 -6.44
CA ARG A 472 6.21 -17.68 -5.36
C ARG A 472 5.80 -16.28 -5.85
N ARG A 473 6.20 -15.90 -7.07
CA ARG A 473 5.79 -14.67 -7.77
C ARG A 473 4.45 -14.81 -8.50
N SER A 474 3.85 -15.98 -8.49
CA SER A 474 2.61 -16.30 -9.23
C SER A 474 2.69 -16.01 -10.73
N LEU A 475 3.88 -16.08 -11.33
CA LEU A 475 4.09 -15.89 -12.77
C LEU A 475 3.96 -17.20 -13.56
N ILE A 476 4.18 -18.32 -12.89
CA ILE A 476 3.95 -19.66 -13.42
C ILE A 476 3.02 -20.45 -12.49
N GLU A 477 2.40 -21.49 -13.05
CA GLU A 477 1.51 -22.39 -12.33
C GLU A 477 1.96 -23.84 -12.57
N THR A 478 1.68 -24.71 -11.61
CA THR A 478 1.89 -26.14 -11.75
C THR A 478 0.62 -26.80 -12.28
N VAL A 479 0.79 -27.67 -13.25
CA VAL A 479 -0.26 -28.54 -13.79
C VAL A 479 0.16 -29.98 -13.52
N GLN A 480 -0.69 -30.76 -12.84
CA GLN A 480 -0.44 -32.17 -12.59
C GLN A 480 -0.76 -32.97 -13.86
N ALA A 481 0.22 -33.70 -14.39
CA ALA A 481 0.03 -34.73 -15.40
C ALA A 481 0.15 -36.11 -14.71
N GLU A 482 -0.21 -37.19 -15.42
CA GLU A 482 -0.29 -38.55 -14.85
C GLU A 482 1.02 -39.00 -14.17
N SER A 483 2.19 -38.54 -14.64
CA SER A 483 3.50 -38.99 -14.16
C SER A 483 4.44 -37.87 -13.69
N GLU A 484 4.12 -36.61 -13.97
CA GLU A 484 5.02 -35.49 -13.68
C GLU A 484 4.29 -34.19 -13.41
N THR A 485 4.97 -33.25 -12.73
CA THR A 485 4.53 -31.87 -12.56
C THR A 485 5.01 -31.02 -13.73
N LEU A 486 4.07 -30.42 -14.47
CA LEU A 486 4.35 -29.50 -15.55
C LEU A 486 4.19 -28.06 -15.09
N PHE A 487 4.92 -27.15 -15.75
CA PHE A 487 4.89 -25.70 -15.50
C PHE A 487 4.21 -24.99 -16.68
N ALA A 488 3.30 -24.09 -16.37
CA ALA A 488 2.54 -23.32 -17.35
C ALA A 488 2.67 -21.82 -17.12
N LEU A 489 2.69 -21.04 -18.20
CA LEU A 489 2.57 -19.58 -18.18
C LEU A 489 1.11 -19.17 -18.30
N GLN A 490 0.74 -18.13 -17.57
CA GLN A 490 -0.55 -17.48 -17.81
C GLN A 490 -0.58 -16.81 -19.20
N PRO A 491 -1.72 -16.84 -19.94
CA PRO A 491 -1.83 -16.28 -21.29
C PRO A 491 -1.36 -14.82 -21.41
N ALA A 492 -1.73 -13.96 -20.47
CA ALA A 492 -1.31 -12.56 -20.47
C ALA A 492 0.22 -12.39 -20.30
N VAL A 493 0.85 -13.21 -19.44
CA VAL A 493 2.30 -13.23 -19.23
C VAL A 493 3.01 -13.68 -20.51
N LYS A 494 2.51 -14.76 -21.15
CA LYS A 494 3.05 -15.26 -22.42
C LYS A 494 2.98 -14.19 -23.51
N LYS A 495 1.85 -13.50 -23.64
CA LYS A 495 1.68 -12.43 -24.64
C LYS A 495 2.62 -11.26 -24.38
N TYR A 496 2.82 -10.88 -23.13
CA TYR A 496 3.75 -9.81 -22.74
C TYR A 496 5.18 -10.16 -23.19
N LEU A 497 5.66 -11.36 -22.87
CA LEU A 497 6.99 -11.84 -23.30
C LEU A 497 7.16 -11.82 -24.81
N MET A 498 6.14 -12.26 -25.56
CA MET A 498 6.17 -12.26 -27.01
C MET A 498 6.16 -10.82 -27.60
N SER A 499 5.50 -9.87 -26.93
CA SER A 499 5.47 -8.48 -27.37
C SER A 499 6.82 -7.78 -27.15
N VAL A 500 7.45 -8.00 -26.01
CA VAL A 500 8.77 -7.44 -25.68
C VAL A 500 9.89 -8.03 -26.55
N ALA A 501 9.80 -9.31 -26.87
CA ALA A 501 10.77 -9.98 -27.75
C ALA A 501 10.75 -9.46 -29.20
N ARG A 502 9.68 -8.80 -29.63
CA ARG A 502 9.53 -8.21 -30.97
C ARG A 502 10.01 -6.76 -31.08
N LEU A 503 10.26 -6.10 -29.93
CA LEU A 503 10.84 -4.75 -29.97
C LEU A 503 12.32 -4.85 -30.36
N PRO A 504 12.80 -4.05 -31.33
CA PRO A 504 14.22 -4.01 -31.63
C PRO A 504 14.96 -3.60 -30.36
N LYS A 505 16.05 -4.33 -30.05
CA LYS A 505 16.97 -3.90 -28.97
C LYS A 505 17.51 -2.54 -29.35
N ILE A 506 17.03 -1.47 -28.73
CA ILE A 506 17.56 -0.10 -28.84
C ILE A 506 18.90 -0.05 -28.13
#